data_94a212120914905f276cfce620d046d5
#
_entry.id   94a212120914905f276cfce620d046d5
#
_cell.length_a   1.000
_cell.length_b   1.000
_cell.length_c   1.000
_cell.angle_alpha   90.00
_cell.angle_beta   90.00
_cell.angle_gamma   90.00
#
_symmetry.space_group_name_H-M   'P 1'
#
loop_
_entity.id
_entity.type
_entity.pdbx_description
1 polymer ?
#
loop_
_entity_poly.entity_id
_entity_poly.type
_entity_poly.pdbx_seq_one_letter_code
_entity_poly.pdbx_strand_id
1 'polypeptide(L)'
;MGSNGRGAGGVGGNGKAVVIGGGLGGLAVAARLARAGWRVTLVEQGPTLGGKMNLWEWDGYRFDTGPSLLTMPWVFEDLFAACGERMSDHLELIRVDPLAEYVFDDGERFRHTASLPEWLRAVRRLEG
;
A
#
# COMPACT_ATOMS: atom_id res chain seq x y z
N MET A 1 -7.41 41.79 22.83
CA MET A 1 -7.85 40.81 21.81
C MET A 1 -6.64 39.96 21.48
N GLY A 2 -6.55 38.80 22.13
CA GLY A 2 -5.42 37.90 22.00
C GLY A 2 -5.69 36.84 20.95
N SER A 3 -4.89 36.79 19.90
CA SER A 3 -4.92 35.73 18.90
C SER A 3 -4.20 34.48 19.45
N ASN A 4 -4.99 33.47 19.77
CA ASN A 4 -4.50 32.13 20.13
C ASN A 4 -3.97 31.42 18.87
N GLY A 5 -2.70 31.63 18.54
CA GLY A 5 -1.98 30.78 17.60
C GLY A 5 -1.71 29.43 18.23
N ARG A 6 -2.54 28.41 17.90
CA ARG A 6 -2.18 27.02 18.17
C ARG A 6 -1.06 26.64 17.23
N GLY A 7 0.17 26.75 17.70
CA GLY A 7 1.30 26.14 17.04
C GLY A 7 1.08 24.63 16.96
N ALA A 8 1.16 24.07 15.76
CA ALA A 8 1.29 22.65 15.56
C ALA A 8 2.56 22.19 16.27
N GLY A 9 2.40 21.70 17.50
CA GLY A 9 3.50 21.13 18.27
C GLY A 9 3.99 19.88 17.54
N GLY A 10 5.09 20.01 16.81
CA GLY A 10 5.84 18.88 16.33
C GLY A 10 6.18 18.00 17.53
N VAL A 11 5.74 16.76 17.53
CA VAL A 11 6.10 15.74 18.52
C VAL A 11 7.57 15.41 18.31
N GLY A 12 8.45 16.28 18.78
CA GLY A 12 9.89 16.02 18.87
C GLY A 12 10.10 14.89 19.86
N GLY A 13 10.22 13.67 19.40
CA GLY A 13 10.29 12.52 20.26
C GLY A 13 11.72 12.10 20.56
N ASN A 14 12.20 12.30 21.78
CA ASN A 14 13.35 11.61 22.36
C ASN A 14 12.93 10.33 23.09
N GLY A 15 11.79 9.73 22.72
CA GLY A 15 11.21 8.57 23.37
C GLY A 15 11.69 7.23 22.78
N LYS A 16 11.34 6.15 23.50
CA LYS A 16 11.43 4.79 22.99
C LYS A 16 10.02 4.31 22.67
N ALA A 17 9.84 3.63 21.54
CA ALA A 17 8.59 3.00 21.15
C ALA A 17 8.83 1.55 20.77
N VAL A 18 7.86 0.70 21.11
CA VAL A 18 7.83 -0.70 20.65
C VAL A 18 6.61 -0.84 19.78
N VAL A 19 6.81 -1.31 18.54
CA VAL A 19 5.75 -1.63 17.59
C VAL A 19 5.65 -3.15 17.51
N ILE A 20 4.48 -3.69 17.80
CA ILE A 20 4.22 -5.13 17.76
C ILE A 20 3.48 -5.44 16.46
N GLY A 21 4.08 -6.31 15.65
CA GLY A 21 3.61 -6.71 14.32
C GLY A 21 4.29 -5.95 13.19
N GLY A 22 4.98 -6.69 12.33
CA GLY A 22 5.73 -6.20 11.16
C GLY A 22 4.94 -6.21 9.86
N GLY A 23 3.60 -6.17 9.90
CA GLY A 23 2.77 -5.95 8.74
C GLY A 23 2.85 -4.50 8.24
N LEU A 24 2.18 -4.17 7.12
CA LEU A 24 2.22 -2.83 6.52
C LEU A 24 1.91 -1.71 7.51
N GLY A 25 0.87 -1.88 8.35
CA GLY A 25 0.51 -0.88 9.37
C GLY A 25 1.61 -0.67 10.40
N GLY A 26 2.19 -1.75 10.91
CA GLY A 26 3.30 -1.68 11.87
C GLY A 26 4.55 -1.03 11.28
N LEU A 27 4.90 -1.41 10.04
CA LEU A 27 6.02 -0.81 9.31
C LEU A 27 5.80 0.69 9.08
N ALA A 28 4.59 1.09 8.67
CA ALA A 28 4.25 2.50 8.43
C ALA A 28 4.34 3.34 9.73
N VAL A 29 3.86 2.80 10.85
CA VAL A 29 3.97 3.46 12.17
C VAL A 29 5.42 3.54 12.60
N ALA A 30 6.17 2.45 12.49
CA ALA A 30 7.58 2.40 12.87
C ALA A 30 8.42 3.43 12.09
N ALA A 31 8.22 3.51 10.77
CA ALA A 31 8.91 4.46 9.91
C ALA A 31 8.60 5.92 10.29
N ARG A 32 7.32 6.26 10.50
CA ARG A 32 6.89 7.60 10.90
C ARG A 32 7.44 8.00 12.28
N LEU A 33 7.43 7.09 13.24
CA LEU A 33 7.99 7.33 14.57
C LEU A 33 9.51 7.51 14.51
N ALA A 34 10.21 6.68 13.77
CA ALA A 34 11.66 6.79 13.58
C ALA A 34 12.00 8.15 12.93
N ARG A 35 11.26 8.57 11.92
CA ARG A 35 11.43 9.88 11.28
C ARG A 35 11.17 11.04 12.26
N ALA A 36 10.23 10.87 13.19
CA ALA A 36 9.96 11.83 14.25
C ALA A 36 11.01 11.83 15.39
N GLY A 37 12.10 11.06 15.26
CA GLY A 37 13.21 11.02 16.23
C GLY A 37 13.01 10.02 17.38
N TRP A 38 12.03 9.12 17.30
CA TRP A 38 11.86 8.07 18.28
C TRP A 38 12.83 6.91 18.04
N ARG A 39 13.33 6.33 19.11
CA ARG A 39 14.02 5.03 19.04
C ARG A 39 12.98 3.92 18.97
N VAL A 40 12.78 3.35 17.79
CA VAL A 40 11.74 2.35 17.53
C VAL A 40 12.35 0.96 17.57
N THR A 41 11.67 0.04 18.29
CA THR A 41 11.88 -1.40 18.21
C THR A 41 10.63 -2.01 17.60
N LEU A 42 10.78 -2.70 16.47
CA LEU A 42 9.69 -3.45 15.84
C LEU A 42 9.87 -4.92 16.19
N VAL A 43 8.80 -5.55 16.66
CA VAL A 43 8.76 -6.97 17.04
C VAL A 43 7.78 -7.69 16.13
N GLU A 44 8.25 -8.74 15.47
CA GLU A 44 7.45 -9.59 14.58
C GLU A 44 7.57 -11.05 15.04
N GLN A 45 6.47 -11.79 15.03
CA GLN A 45 6.45 -13.20 15.41
C GLN A 45 6.90 -14.15 14.30
N GLY A 46 6.74 -13.70 13.04
CA GLY A 46 7.12 -14.46 11.86
C GLY A 46 8.59 -14.28 11.47
N PRO A 47 9.10 -15.10 10.56
CA PRO A 47 10.48 -15.02 10.10
C PRO A 47 10.74 -13.82 9.19
N THR A 48 9.67 -13.20 8.63
CA THR A 48 9.75 -12.09 7.66
C THR A 48 8.80 -10.96 8.02
N LEU A 49 9.14 -9.75 7.58
CA LEU A 49 8.26 -8.59 7.64
C LEU A 49 7.30 -8.58 6.44
N GLY A 50 6.23 -7.79 6.53
CA GLY A 50 5.24 -7.60 5.46
C GLY A 50 3.84 -8.09 5.85
N GLY A 51 3.73 -9.02 6.79
CA GLY A 51 2.45 -9.57 7.25
C GLY A 51 1.72 -10.30 6.12
N LYS A 52 0.55 -9.81 5.70
CA LYS A 52 -0.22 -10.39 4.58
C LYS A 52 0.41 -10.13 3.21
N MET A 53 1.29 -9.15 3.06
CA MET A 53 2.14 -9.00 1.87
C MET A 53 3.35 -9.92 2.05
N ASN A 54 3.18 -11.18 1.72
CA ASN A 54 4.17 -12.20 1.96
C ASN A 54 4.53 -12.94 0.67
N LEU A 55 5.68 -13.55 0.69
CA LEU A 55 6.24 -14.35 -0.38
C LEU A 55 6.39 -15.79 0.11
N TRP A 56 5.97 -16.73 -0.70
CA TRP A 56 6.26 -18.15 -0.51
C TRP A 56 7.21 -18.62 -1.60
N GLU A 57 8.30 -19.23 -1.18
CA GLU A 57 9.31 -19.80 -2.07
C GLU A 57 9.40 -21.32 -1.88
N TRP A 58 9.32 -22.04 -2.97
CA TRP A 58 9.45 -23.48 -2.95
C TRP A 58 10.07 -23.98 -4.27
N ASP A 59 11.10 -24.82 -4.19
CA ASP A 59 11.76 -25.49 -5.31
C ASP A 59 12.14 -24.52 -6.45
N GLY A 60 12.64 -23.33 -6.11
CA GLY A 60 13.02 -22.28 -7.06
C GLY A 60 11.86 -21.45 -7.62
N TYR A 61 10.63 -21.74 -7.25
CA TYR A 61 9.46 -20.94 -7.58
C TYR A 61 9.16 -19.92 -6.49
N ARG A 62 8.62 -18.77 -6.90
CA ARG A 62 8.22 -17.67 -6.02
C ARG A 62 6.75 -17.35 -6.24
N PHE A 63 5.99 -17.27 -5.17
CA PHE A 63 4.56 -16.99 -5.18
C PHE A 63 4.25 -15.86 -4.21
N ASP A 64 3.64 -14.79 -4.72
CA ASP A 64 3.03 -13.78 -3.87
C ASP A 64 1.80 -14.39 -3.20
N THR A 65 1.81 -14.49 -1.87
CA THR A 65 0.71 -15.07 -1.09
C THR A 65 -0.24 -14.01 -0.55
N GLY A 66 -0.02 -12.75 -0.90
CA GLY A 66 -0.81 -11.60 -0.54
C GLY A 66 -1.32 -10.81 -1.74
N PRO A 67 -1.72 -9.56 -1.52
CA PRO A 67 -2.14 -8.67 -2.60
C PRO A 67 -1.02 -8.45 -3.61
N SER A 68 -1.29 -8.77 -4.88
CA SER A 68 -0.37 -8.53 -6.00
C SER A 68 -0.61 -7.18 -6.70
N LEU A 69 -1.69 -6.48 -6.33
CA LEU A 69 -2.06 -5.20 -6.91
C LEU A 69 -2.06 -4.09 -5.86
N LEU A 70 -1.45 -2.95 -6.20
CA LEU A 70 -1.49 -1.74 -5.39
C LEU A 70 -2.62 -0.83 -5.92
N THR A 71 -3.74 -0.79 -5.19
CA THR A 71 -4.95 -0.06 -5.63
C THR A 71 -4.93 1.42 -5.31
N MET A 72 -4.16 1.86 -4.32
CA MET A 72 -4.09 3.25 -3.85
C MET A 72 -2.62 3.68 -3.68
N PRO A 73 -1.87 3.87 -4.77
CA PRO A 73 -0.44 4.19 -4.68
C PRO A 73 -0.15 5.48 -3.92
N TRP A 74 -1.03 6.48 -4.00
CA TRP A 74 -0.85 7.75 -3.29
C TRP A 74 -0.74 7.61 -1.77
N VAL A 75 -1.36 6.59 -1.16
CA VAL A 75 -1.23 6.33 0.29
C VAL A 75 0.20 5.94 0.67
N PHE A 76 0.86 5.20 -0.21
CA PHE A 76 2.27 4.84 -0.05
C PHE A 76 3.18 6.01 -0.39
N GLU A 77 2.87 6.77 -1.44
CA GLU A 77 3.58 8.02 -1.76
C GLU A 77 3.60 8.98 -0.59
N ASP A 78 2.45 9.17 0.09
CA ASP A 78 2.34 9.98 1.30
C ASP A 78 3.18 9.42 2.47
N LEU A 79 3.27 8.10 2.60
CA LEU A 79 4.12 7.47 3.61
C LEU A 79 5.60 7.73 3.36
N PHE A 80 6.06 7.51 2.12
CA PHE A 80 7.44 7.78 1.73
C PHE A 80 7.79 9.25 1.90
N ALA A 81 6.92 10.16 1.44
CA ALA A 81 7.09 11.60 1.59
C ALA A 81 7.16 12.02 3.07
N ALA A 82 6.32 11.44 3.94
CA ALA A 82 6.37 11.69 5.38
C ALA A 82 7.66 11.19 6.03
N CYS A 83 8.34 10.22 5.43
CA CYS A 83 9.63 9.72 5.85
C CYS A 83 10.80 10.50 5.22
N GLY A 84 10.54 11.44 4.31
CA GLY A 84 11.54 12.23 3.60
C GLY A 84 12.13 11.54 2.38
N GLU A 85 11.43 10.55 1.85
CA GLU A 85 11.81 9.73 0.72
C GLU A 85 10.82 9.89 -0.44
N ARG A 86 11.22 9.50 -1.65
CA ARG A 86 10.32 9.38 -2.80
C ARG A 86 10.07 7.90 -3.07
N MET A 87 8.82 7.50 -3.15
CA MET A 87 8.46 6.11 -3.42
C MET A 87 9.07 5.60 -4.74
N SER A 88 9.14 6.45 -5.76
CA SER A 88 9.71 6.09 -7.08
C SER A 88 11.20 5.75 -7.05
N ASP A 89 11.93 6.09 -5.99
CA ASP A 89 13.34 5.74 -5.85
C ASP A 89 13.52 4.30 -5.32
N HIS A 90 12.44 3.69 -4.83
CA HIS A 90 12.41 2.37 -4.21
C HIS A 90 11.53 1.36 -4.94
N LEU A 91 10.47 1.83 -5.60
CA LEU A 91 9.45 0.99 -6.24
C LEU A 91 9.14 1.50 -7.64
N GLU A 92 9.16 0.61 -8.61
CA GLU A 92 8.62 0.85 -9.94
C GLU A 92 7.20 0.27 -10.01
N LEU A 93 6.22 1.15 -10.28
CA LEU A 93 4.82 0.75 -10.44
C LEU A 93 4.46 0.67 -11.91
N ILE A 94 3.96 -0.48 -12.33
CA ILE A 94 3.46 -0.70 -13.67
C ILE A 94 1.94 -0.69 -13.63
N ARG A 95 1.32 0.16 -14.46
CA ARG A 95 -0.13 0.20 -14.59
C ARG A 95 -0.63 -1.05 -15.30
N VAL A 96 -1.52 -1.78 -14.65
CA VAL A 96 -2.16 -2.95 -15.23
C VAL A 96 -3.41 -2.53 -16.01
N ASP A 97 -3.46 -2.82 -17.31
CA ASP A 97 -4.62 -2.59 -18.17
C ASP A 97 -4.65 -3.65 -19.30
N PRO A 98 -5.67 -4.46 -19.45
CA PRO A 98 -6.89 -4.51 -18.61
C PRO A 98 -6.62 -5.05 -17.20
N LEU A 99 -7.44 -4.62 -16.23
CA LEU A 99 -7.35 -5.07 -14.83
C LEU A 99 -7.80 -6.52 -14.68
N ALA A 100 -8.81 -6.93 -15.44
CA ALA A 100 -9.35 -8.29 -15.46
C ALA A 100 -10.08 -8.56 -16.78
N GLU A 101 -10.14 -9.83 -17.15
CA GLU A 101 -11.03 -10.33 -18.18
C GLU A 101 -11.97 -11.37 -17.54
N TYR A 102 -13.26 -11.13 -17.66
CA TYR A 102 -14.31 -12.05 -17.23
C TYR A 102 -14.77 -12.85 -18.43
N VAL A 103 -14.94 -14.15 -18.25
CA VAL A 103 -15.48 -15.08 -19.26
C VAL A 103 -16.68 -15.73 -18.62
N PHE A 104 -17.85 -15.55 -19.23
CA PHE A 104 -19.11 -16.11 -18.76
C PHE A 104 -19.38 -17.47 -19.42
N ASP A 105 -20.26 -18.27 -18.82
CA ASP A 105 -20.57 -19.63 -19.28
C ASP A 105 -21.22 -19.68 -20.68
N ASP A 106 -21.88 -18.59 -21.09
CA ASP A 106 -22.44 -18.40 -22.45
C ASP A 106 -21.38 -17.98 -23.49
N GLY A 107 -20.13 -17.84 -23.07
CA GLY A 107 -19.00 -17.45 -23.91
C GLY A 107 -18.82 -15.93 -24.04
N GLU A 108 -19.69 -15.12 -23.42
CA GLU A 108 -19.51 -13.68 -23.40
C GLU A 108 -18.25 -13.30 -22.64
N ARG A 109 -17.59 -12.22 -23.07
CA ARG A 109 -16.36 -11.73 -22.47
C ARG A 109 -16.50 -10.27 -22.11
N PHE A 110 -16.07 -9.93 -20.89
CA PHE A 110 -16.03 -8.58 -20.39
C PHE A 110 -14.62 -8.22 -19.91
N ARG A 111 -14.08 -7.11 -20.42
CA ARG A 111 -12.79 -6.58 -19.99
C ARG A 111 -12.98 -5.38 -19.07
N HIS A 112 -12.42 -5.49 -17.88
CA HIS A 112 -12.35 -4.41 -16.93
C HIS A 112 -11.10 -3.57 -17.22
N THR A 113 -11.29 -2.45 -17.93
CA THR A 113 -10.21 -1.52 -18.25
C THR A 113 -10.10 -0.40 -17.21
N ALA A 114 -8.92 0.22 -17.14
CA ALA A 114 -8.70 1.39 -16.28
C ALA A 114 -9.37 2.67 -16.82
N SER A 115 -9.90 2.64 -18.04
CA SER A 115 -10.65 3.73 -18.67
C SER A 115 -12.11 3.69 -18.21
N LEU A 116 -12.51 4.61 -17.33
CA LEU A 116 -13.90 4.70 -16.86
C LEU A 116 -14.92 4.80 -18.00
N PRO A 117 -14.72 5.60 -19.08
CA PRO A 117 -15.64 5.64 -20.19
C PRO A 117 -15.77 4.31 -20.94
N GLU A 118 -14.68 3.56 -21.10
CA GLU A 118 -14.70 2.25 -21.76
C GLU A 118 -15.37 1.22 -20.87
N TRP A 119 -15.05 1.24 -19.60
CA TRP A 119 -15.67 0.37 -18.60
C TRP A 119 -17.19 0.56 -18.55
N LEU A 120 -17.68 1.82 -18.49
CA LEU A 120 -19.11 2.12 -18.52
C LEU A 120 -19.79 1.65 -19.82
N ARG A 121 -19.13 1.78 -20.98
CA ARG A 121 -19.66 1.27 -22.24
C ARG A 121 -19.76 -0.26 -22.24
N ALA A 122 -18.75 -0.93 -21.65
CA ALA A 122 -18.73 -2.38 -21.58
C ALA A 122 -19.83 -2.91 -20.63
N VAL A 123 -20.03 -2.29 -19.46
CA VAL A 123 -21.11 -2.65 -18.53
C VAL A 123 -22.50 -2.49 -19.16
N ARG A 124 -22.74 -1.38 -19.85
CA ARG A 124 -24.02 -1.14 -20.54
C ARG A 124 -24.36 -2.20 -21.62
N ARG A 125 -23.35 -2.83 -22.21
CA ARG A 125 -23.58 -3.94 -23.15
C ARG A 125 -24.03 -5.22 -22.47
N LEU A 126 -23.59 -5.45 -21.23
CA LEU A 126 -24.00 -6.61 -20.43
C LEU A 126 -25.44 -6.49 -19.91
N GLU A 127 -25.94 -5.25 -19.75
CA GLU A 127 -27.30 -5.00 -19.27
C GLU A 127 -28.39 -5.11 -20.36
N GLY A 128 -28.00 -5.25 -21.64
CA GLY A 128 -28.90 -5.40 -22.80
C GLY A 128 -29.37 -4.08 -23.35
#